data_464f78e46c860a59ae46a3271e2ca8b7
#
_entry.id   464f78e46c860a59ae46a3271e2ca8b7
#
_cell.length_a   1.000
_cell.length_b   1.000
_cell.length_c   1.000
_cell.angle_alpha   90.00
_cell.angle_beta   90.00
_cell.angle_gamma   90.00
#
_symmetry.space_group_name_H-M   'P 1'
#
loop_
_entity.id
_entity.type
_entity.pdbx_description
1 polymer ?
#
loop_
_entity_poly.entity_id
_entity_poly.type
_entity_poly.pdbx_seq_one_letter_code
_entity_poly.pdbx_strand_id
1 'polypeptide(L)'
;MESADGTSWTTPTSGLLAVSGGGLILVVAAILAKDGPSRLLVGLAALAVIGMAVLGFRQRPRLTMVPGPAPRLVVGTLTGPKTYPLDRIDRIRMVDYRRLGRKSAMLEIDVQHGDAERLLIFGRWDLGTNPHDVYDALVVNGFAPVAD
;
A
#
# COMPACT_ATOMS: atom_id res chain seq x y z
N MET A 1 6.83 -13.70 26.28
CA MET A 1 6.89 -12.77 25.14
C MET A 1 5.57 -12.83 24.40
N GLU A 2 4.67 -11.96 24.79
CA GLU A 2 3.38 -11.86 24.14
C GLU A 2 3.60 -11.14 22.81
N SER A 3 3.56 -11.91 21.74
CA SER A 3 3.45 -11.32 20.40
C SER A 3 2.12 -10.60 20.39
N ALA A 4 2.14 -9.28 20.43
CA ALA A 4 0.96 -8.52 20.09
C ALA A 4 0.63 -8.92 18.65
N ASP A 5 -0.33 -9.84 18.49
CA ASP A 5 -0.77 -10.33 17.20
C ASP A 5 -1.41 -9.17 16.43
N GLY A 6 -0.54 -8.43 15.73
CA GLY A 6 -0.96 -7.36 14.86
C GLY A 6 -1.61 -7.94 13.61
N THR A 7 -2.69 -7.35 13.15
CA THR A 7 -3.29 -7.67 11.86
C THR A 7 -2.61 -6.84 10.78
N SER A 8 -2.08 -7.52 9.77
CA SER A 8 -1.37 -6.88 8.66
C SER A 8 -2.14 -7.01 7.36
N TRP A 9 -2.17 -5.91 6.61
CA TRP A 9 -2.68 -5.87 5.24
C TRP A 9 -1.54 -5.56 4.29
N THR A 10 -1.52 -6.26 3.18
CA THR A 10 -0.37 -6.21 2.28
C THR A 10 -0.81 -6.30 0.83
N THR A 11 -0.03 -5.71 -0.06
CA THR A 11 -0.22 -5.87 -1.50
C THR A 11 -0.22 -7.36 -1.87
N PRO A 12 -1.18 -7.83 -2.69
CA PRO A 12 -1.28 -9.24 -3.04
C PRO A 12 0.00 -9.76 -3.68
N THR A 13 0.49 -10.89 -3.21
CA THR A 13 1.69 -11.54 -3.77
C THR A 13 1.46 -11.93 -5.24
N SER A 14 0.27 -12.41 -5.57
CA SER A 14 -0.09 -12.76 -6.95
C SER A 14 0.01 -11.57 -7.89
N GLY A 15 -0.42 -10.38 -7.44
CA GLY A 15 -0.30 -9.15 -8.22
C GLY A 15 1.15 -8.74 -8.44
N LEU A 16 1.99 -8.80 -7.40
CA LEU A 16 3.42 -8.49 -7.51
C LEU A 16 4.16 -9.49 -8.40
N LEU A 17 3.81 -10.78 -8.33
CA LEU A 17 4.36 -11.80 -9.21
C LEU A 17 3.95 -11.57 -10.66
N ALA A 18 2.70 -11.17 -10.91
CA ALA A 18 2.24 -10.83 -12.26
C ALA A 18 3.00 -9.62 -12.84
N VAL A 19 3.21 -8.58 -12.05
CA VAL A 19 4.00 -7.40 -12.45
C VAL A 19 5.46 -7.80 -12.72
N SER A 20 6.05 -8.64 -11.87
CA SER A 20 7.42 -9.16 -12.06
C SER A 20 7.54 -9.99 -13.35
N GLY A 21 6.57 -10.87 -13.61
CA GLY A 21 6.50 -11.66 -14.83
C GLY A 21 6.38 -10.78 -16.08
N GLY A 22 5.52 -9.76 -16.04
CA GLY A 22 5.39 -8.77 -17.10
C GLY A 22 6.71 -8.03 -17.35
N GLY A 23 7.41 -7.64 -16.30
CA GLY A 23 8.73 -7.01 -16.40
C GLY A 23 9.77 -7.92 -17.08
N LEU A 24 9.81 -9.20 -16.73
CA LEU A 24 10.69 -10.18 -17.38
C LEU A 24 10.37 -10.36 -18.86
N ILE A 25 9.09 -10.42 -19.24
CA ILE A 25 8.66 -10.49 -20.64
C ILE A 25 9.16 -9.27 -21.42
N LEU A 26 9.06 -8.07 -20.82
CA LEU A 26 9.56 -6.85 -21.43
C LEU A 26 11.10 -6.85 -21.59
N VAL A 27 11.84 -7.43 -20.65
CA VAL A 27 13.29 -7.61 -20.78
C VAL A 27 13.63 -8.49 -21.99
N VAL A 28 12.96 -9.62 -22.12
CA VAL A 28 13.13 -10.52 -23.28
C VAL A 28 12.79 -9.79 -24.58
N ALA A 29 11.67 -9.07 -24.62
CA ALA A 29 11.27 -8.28 -25.78
C ALA A 29 12.31 -7.22 -26.16
N ALA A 30 12.92 -6.55 -25.17
CA ALA A 30 14.00 -5.57 -25.39
C ALA A 30 15.24 -6.22 -26.01
N ILE A 31 15.61 -7.41 -25.53
CA ILE A 31 16.77 -8.18 -26.09
C ILE A 31 16.50 -8.58 -27.53
N LEU A 32 15.28 -9.00 -27.85
CA LEU A 32 14.88 -9.46 -29.18
C LEU A 32 14.60 -8.30 -30.15
N ALA A 33 14.49 -7.08 -29.70
CA ALA A 33 14.25 -5.92 -30.54
C ALA A 33 15.42 -5.71 -31.53
N LYS A 34 15.08 -5.55 -32.81
CA LYS A 34 16.07 -5.47 -33.89
C LYS A 34 16.62 -4.06 -34.09
N ASP A 35 15.87 -3.04 -33.72
CA ASP A 35 16.24 -1.64 -33.89
C ASP A 35 16.53 -0.96 -32.55
N GLY A 36 17.39 0.04 -32.58
CA GLY A 36 17.81 0.76 -31.39
C GLY A 36 16.70 1.49 -30.65
N PRO A 37 15.83 2.26 -31.36
CA PRO A 37 14.73 2.96 -30.70
C PRO A 37 13.75 2.05 -29.98
N SER A 38 13.34 0.94 -30.60
CA SER A 38 12.44 -0.06 -29.96
C SER A 38 13.09 -0.69 -28.75
N ARG A 39 14.37 -1.06 -28.85
CA ARG A 39 15.12 -1.63 -27.72
C ARG A 39 15.18 -0.67 -26.54
N LEU A 40 15.43 0.62 -26.80
CA LEU A 40 15.46 1.65 -25.77
C LEU A 40 14.10 1.82 -25.08
N LEU A 41 13.03 1.97 -25.87
CA LEU A 41 11.68 2.18 -25.33
C LEU A 41 11.19 0.97 -24.51
N VAL A 42 11.33 -0.24 -25.04
CA VAL A 42 10.93 -1.45 -24.33
C VAL A 42 11.80 -1.71 -23.13
N GLY A 43 13.10 -1.40 -23.20
CA GLY A 43 14.04 -1.49 -22.09
C GLY A 43 13.68 -0.53 -20.94
N LEU A 44 13.32 0.72 -21.26
CA LEU A 44 12.86 1.68 -20.25
C LEU A 44 11.54 1.23 -19.61
N ALA A 45 10.60 0.70 -20.39
CA ALA A 45 9.36 0.13 -19.85
C ALA A 45 9.64 -1.06 -18.91
N ALA A 46 10.56 -1.96 -19.29
CA ALA A 46 10.99 -3.08 -18.47
C ALA A 46 11.57 -2.60 -17.12
N LEU A 47 12.46 -1.61 -17.14
CA LEU A 47 13.04 -1.01 -15.92
C LEU A 47 11.96 -0.40 -15.02
N ALA A 48 10.99 0.32 -15.60
CA ALA A 48 9.90 0.92 -14.84
C ALA A 48 9.03 -0.16 -14.17
N VAL A 49 8.65 -1.21 -14.89
CA VAL A 49 7.80 -2.30 -14.36
C VAL A 49 8.54 -3.09 -13.29
N ILE A 50 9.81 -3.44 -13.50
CA ILE A 50 10.63 -4.14 -12.51
C ILE A 50 10.85 -3.26 -11.27
N GLY A 51 11.13 -1.97 -11.46
CA GLY A 51 11.24 -1.01 -10.37
C GLY A 51 9.96 -0.96 -9.52
N MET A 52 8.80 -0.92 -10.15
CA MET A 52 7.51 -0.97 -9.44
C MET A 52 7.33 -2.26 -8.64
N ALA A 53 7.73 -3.41 -9.20
CA ALA A 53 7.68 -4.68 -8.49
C ALA A 53 8.59 -4.67 -7.25
N VAL A 54 9.83 -4.23 -7.40
CA VAL A 54 10.80 -4.12 -6.29
C VAL A 54 10.26 -3.20 -5.18
N LEU A 55 9.75 -2.03 -5.55
CA LEU A 55 9.16 -1.09 -4.59
C LEU A 55 7.93 -1.69 -3.89
N GLY A 56 7.09 -2.41 -4.63
CA GLY A 56 5.93 -3.11 -4.07
C GLY A 56 6.33 -4.15 -3.01
N PHE A 57 7.38 -4.93 -3.28
CA PHE A 57 7.90 -5.88 -2.29
C PHE A 57 8.53 -5.18 -1.07
N ARG A 58 9.24 -4.09 -1.26
CA ARG A 58 9.90 -3.35 -0.16
C ARG A 58 8.91 -2.67 0.80
N GLN A 59 7.74 -2.32 0.32
CA GLN A 59 6.71 -1.65 1.13
C GLN A 59 5.80 -2.63 1.90
N ARG A 60 6.06 -3.90 1.84
CA ARG A 60 5.28 -4.93 2.55
C ARG A 60 5.75 -5.13 3.99
N PRO A 61 4.81 -5.28 4.95
CA PRO A 61 3.36 -5.04 4.83
C PRO A 61 3.04 -3.55 4.69
N ARG A 62 1.94 -3.21 3.99
CA ARG A 62 1.56 -1.81 3.76
C ARG A 62 0.98 -1.15 5.01
N LEU A 63 0.16 -1.87 5.74
CA LEU A 63 -0.47 -1.40 6.96
C LEU A 63 -0.55 -2.54 7.97
N THR A 64 -0.12 -2.28 9.19
CA THR A 64 -0.25 -3.22 10.30
C THR A 64 -0.92 -2.51 11.48
N MET A 65 -1.98 -3.10 11.99
CA MET A 65 -2.66 -2.66 13.19
C MET A 65 -2.17 -3.48 14.37
N VAL A 66 -1.65 -2.82 15.38
CA VAL A 66 -1.22 -3.46 16.63
C VAL A 66 -2.15 -2.96 17.75
N PRO A 67 -3.16 -3.75 18.14
CA PRO A 67 -4.03 -3.42 19.26
C PRO A 67 -3.33 -3.68 20.59
N GLY A 68 -3.95 -3.28 21.69
CA GLY A 68 -3.48 -3.59 23.04
C GLY A 68 -3.28 -2.34 23.88
N PRO A 69 -2.46 -2.42 24.96
CA PRO A 69 -2.26 -1.32 25.89
C PRO A 69 -1.57 -0.08 25.28
N ALA A 70 -0.81 -0.28 24.20
CA ALA A 70 -0.20 0.79 23.42
C ALA A 70 -0.58 0.64 21.94
N PRO A 71 -1.83 0.95 21.57
CA PRO A 71 -2.31 0.76 20.21
C PRO A 71 -1.55 1.64 19.21
N ARG A 72 -1.17 1.08 18.08
CA ARG A 72 -0.42 1.77 17.04
C ARG A 72 -0.68 1.20 15.66
N LEU A 73 -0.48 2.03 14.65
CA LEU A 73 -0.43 1.62 13.25
C LEU A 73 1.02 1.63 12.77
N VAL A 74 1.42 0.61 12.04
CA VAL A 74 2.71 0.55 11.37
C VAL A 74 2.48 0.59 9.86
N VAL A 75 3.09 1.55 9.21
CA VAL A 75 2.92 1.80 7.77
C VAL A 75 4.21 1.47 7.04
N GLY A 76 4.13 0.59 6.06
CA GLY A 76 5.25 0.26 5.17
C GLY A 76 5.52 1.40 4.19
N THR A 77 6.72 1.97 4.24
CA THR A 77 7.17 3.01 3.33
C THR A 77 8.45 2.60 2.58
N LEU A 78 8.84 3.39 1.59
CA LEU A 78 10.08 3.14 0.83
C LEU A 78 11.34 3.17 1.69
N THR A 79 11.32 3.95 2.76
CA THR A 79 12.44 4.10 3.71
C THR A 79 12.35 3.16 4.92
N GLY A 80 11.37 2.25 4.92
CA GLY A 80 11.12 1.30 6.00
C GLY A 80 9.79 1.52 6.71
N PRO A 81 9.47 0.71 7.72
CA PRO A 81 8.23 0.84 8.47
C PRO A 81 8.25 2.09 9.34
N LYS A 82 7.12 2.81 9.38
CA LYS A 82 6.89 3.95 10.26
C LYS A 82 5.75 3.64 11.20
N THR A 83 5.95 3.91 12.49
CA THR A 83 4.97 3.65 13.54
C THR A 83 4.26 4.93 13.93
N TYR A 84 2.93 4.87 13.98
CA TYR A 84 2.07 5.96 14.43
C TYR A 84 1.26 5.48 15.62
N PRO A 85 1.56 5.94 16.86
CA PRO A 85 0.71 5.69 18.02
C PRO A 85 -0.67 6.33 17.85
N LEU A 86 -1.65 5.89 18.59
CA LEU A 86 -3.03 6.36 18.47
C LEU A 86 -3.16 7.89 18.65
N ASP A 87 -2.35 8.50 19.51
CA ASP A 87 -2.31 9.95 19.74
C ASP A 87 -1.74 10.75 18.54
N ARG A 88 -1.08 10.10 17.60
CA ARG A 88 -0.58 10.69 16.37
C ARG A 88 -1.52 10.50 15.18
N ILE A 89 -2.63 9.81 15.36
CA ILE A 89 -3.64 9.57 14.33
C ILE A 89 -4.78 10.56 14.57
N ASP A 90 -4.94 11.52 13.67
CA ASP A 90 -5.96 12.57 13.80
C ASP A 90 -7.33 12.10 13.33
N ARG A 91 -7.36 11.40 12.19
CA ARG A 91 -8.60 10.96 11.56
C ARG A 91 -8.37 9.74 10.67
N ILE A 92 -9.35 8.84 10.71
CA ILE A 92 -9.46 7.73 9.76
C ILE A 92 -10.84 7.81 9.11
N ARG A 93 -10.87 7.79 7.78
CA ARG A 93 -12.13 7.90 7.03
C ARG A 93 -12.11 7.09 5.74
N MET A 94 -13.30 6.72 5.29
CA MET A 94 -13.50 6.13 3.98
C MET A 94 -13.92 7.21 2.99
N VAL A 95 -13.30 7.23 1.82
CA VAL A 95 -13.63 8.18 0.75
C VAL A 95 -13.83 7.40 -0.55
N ASP A 96 -14.94 7.68 -1.22
CA ASP A 96 -15.22 7.11 -2.53
C ASP A 96 -14.75 8.05 -3.64
N TYR A 97 -13.71 7.65 -4.35
CA TYR A 97 -13.25 8.34 -5.54
C TYR A 97 -13.95 7.79 -6.78
N ARG A 98 -14.45 8.67 -7.61
CA ARG A 98 -14.95 8.29 -8.94
C ARG A 98 -13.83 8.38 -9.97
N ARG A 99 -13.47 7.24 -10.55
CA ARG A 99 -12.54 7.18 -11.67
C ARG A 99 -13.18 6.41 -12.82
N LEU A 100 -13.25 7.03 -14.00
CA LEU A 100 -13.78 6.42 -15.21
C LEU A 100 -15.18 5.77 -15.00
N GLY A 101 -16.06 6.46 -14.28
CA GLY A 101 -17.42 5.98 -14.01
C GLY A 101 -17.54 4.90 -12.93
N ARG A 102 -16.43 4.43 -12.35
CA ARG A 102 -16.42 3.48 -11.23
C ARG A 102 -16.12 4.17 -9.91
N LYS A 103 -16.83 3.77 -8.87
CA LYS A 103 -16.54 4.15 -7.50
C LYS A 103 -15.38 3.28 -6.99
N SER A 104 -14.33 3.90 -6.49
CA SER A 104 -13.22 3.22 -5.84
C SER A 104 -13.12 3.72 -4.40
N ALA A 105 -13.38 2.83 -3.46
CA ALA A 105 -13.24 3.13 -2.05
C ALA A 105 -11.75 3.22 -1.68
N MET A 106 -11.38 4.27 -0.96
CA MET A 106 -10.04 4.49 -0.44
C MET A 106 -10.12 4.74 1.06
N LEU A 107 -9.18 4.18 1.80
CA LEU A 107 -8.98 4.44 3.21
C LEU A 107 -8.00 5.60 3.36
N GLU A 108 -8.42 6.67 3.98
CA GLU A 108 -7.60 7.83 4.27
C GLU A 108 -7.31 7.92 5.77
N ILE A 109 -6.04 8.11 6.11
CA ILE A 109 -5.57 8.26 7.49
C ILE A 109 -4.75 9.54 7.59
N ASP A 110 -5.24 10.50 8.37
CA ASP A 110 -4.51 11.71 8.70
C ASP A 110 -3.66 11.45 9.94
N VAL A 111 -2.35 11.61 9.82
CA VAL A 111 -1.39 11.37 10.91
C VAL A 111 -0.47 12.55 11.12
N GLN A 112 0.03 12.70 12.34
CA GLN A 112 1.07 13.66 12.69
C GLN A 112 2.44 12.99 12.53
N HIS A 113 3.27 13.52 11.64
CA HIS A 113 4.64 13.06 11.42
C HIS A 113 5.63 14.17 11.80
N GLY A 114 6.16 14.11 13.01
CA GLY A 114 6.89 15.24 13.57
C GLY A 114 5.95 16.44 13.77
N ASP A 115 6.31 17.60 13.22
CA ASP A 115 5.50 18.83 13.25
C ASP A 115 4.58 18.99 12.01
N ALA A 116 4.56 18.01 11.11
CA ALA A 116 3.79 18.06 9.88
C ALA A 116 2.62 17.07 9.88
N GLU A 117 1.50 17.50 9.34
CA GLU A 117 0.40 16.60 9.01
C GLU A 117 0.70 15.81 7.74
N ARG A 118 0.37 14.55 7.73
CA ARG A 118 0.53 13.68 6.58
C ARG A 118 -0.74 12.90 6.33
N LEU A 119 -1.22 12.93 5.09
CA LEU A 119 -2.32 12.12 4.63
C LEU A 119 -1.80 10.82 4.02
N LEU A 120 -2.26 9.71 4.56
CA LEU A 120 -1.99 8.37 4.03
C LEU A 120 -3.24 7.86 3.33
N ILE A 121 -3.07 7.35 2.11
CA ILE A 121 -4.17 6.83 1.31
C ILE A 121 -3.87 5.39 0.93
N PHE A 122 -4.82 4.50 1.22
CA PHE A 122 -4.70 3.08 0.91
C PHE A 122 -5.88 2.62 0.07
N GLY A 123 -5.57 2.02 -1.06
CA GLY A 123 -6.55 1.39 -1.93
C GLY A 123 -6.58 -0.13 -1.75
N ARG A 124 -7.47 -0.77 -2.48
CA ARG A 124 -7.60 -2.24 -2.47
C ARG A 124 -6.30 -2.96 -2.85
N TRP A 125 -5.54 -2.38 -3.78
CA TRP A 125 -4.24 -2.92 -4.17
C TRP A 125 -3.23 -2.91 -3.02
N ASP A 126 -3.17 -1.81 -2.27
CA ASP A 126 -2.24 -1.67 -1.16
C ASP A 126 -2.57 -2.62 -0.01
N LEU A 127 -3.85 -2.80 0.28
CA LEU A 127 -4.34 -3.56 1.42
C LEU A 127 -4.56 -5.05 1.12
N GLY A 128 -4.68 -5.41 -0.15
CA GLY A 128 -4.98 -6.78 -0.58
C GLY A 128 -6.41 -7.23 -0.29
N THR A 129 -7.25 -6.34 0.21
CA THR A 129 -8.67 -6.56 0.52
C THR A 129 -9.47 -5.29 0.31
N ASN A 130 -10.79 -5.38 0.51
CA ASN A 130 -11.65 -4.21 0.44
C ASN A 130 -11.28 -3.22 1.56
N PRO A 131 -11.03 -1.93 1.25
CA PRO A 131 -10.74 -0.92 2.26
C PRO A 131 -11.82 -0.79 3.35
N HIS A 132 -13.08 -1.09 3.06
CA HIS A 132 -14.15 -1.11 4.06
C HIS A 132 -13.90 -2.14 5.15
N ASP A 133 -13.42 -3.33 4.80
CA ASP A 133 -13.12 -4.39 5.79
C ASP A 133 -12.00 -3.96 6.73
N VAL A 134 -11.02 -3.24 6.21
CA VAL A 134 -9.92 -2.66 7.00
C VAL A 134 -10.43 -1.57 7.93
N TYR A 135 -11.28 -0.67 7.42
CA TYR A 135 -11.90 0.37 8.23
C TYR A 135 -12.72 -0.21 9.38
N ASP A 136 -13.55 -1.22 9.10
CA ASP A 136 -14.35 -1.91 10.13
C ASP A 136 -13.46 -2.54 11.20
N ALA A 137 -12.36 -3.17 10.82
CA ALA A 137 -11.39 -3.72 11.75
C ALA A 137 -10.76 -2.63 12.64
N LEU A 138 -10.44 -1.47 12.05
CA LEU A 138 -9.90 -0.33 12.80
C LEU A 138 -10.94 0.25 13.78
N VAL A 139 -12.21 0.34 13.38
CA VAL A 139 -13.31 0.77 14.27
C VAL A 139 -13.47 -0.16 15.44
N VAL A 140 -13.55 -1.48 15.19
CA VAL A 140 -13.74 -2.50 16.23
C VAL A 140 -12.59 -2.48 17.25
N ASN A 141 -11.37 -2.16 16.82
CA ASN A 141 -10.19 -2.10 17.69
C ASN A 141 -9.92 -0.69 18.27
N GLY A 142 -10.83 0.25 18.11
CA GLY A 142 -10.78 1.57 18.72
C GLY A 142 -9.85 2.58 18.05
N PHE A 143 -9.39 2.32 16.81
CA PHE A 143 -8.55 3.24 16.04
C PHE A 143 -9.33 4.32 15.31
N ALA A 144 -10.58 4.04 14.94
CA ALA A 144 -11.45 4.97 14.26
C ALA A 144 -12.78 5.12 15.01
N PRO A 145 -13.43 6.30 14.97
CA PRO A 145 -14.77 6.45 15.53
C PRO A 145 -15.76 5.64 14.70
N VAL A 146 -16.81 5.16 15.38
CA VAL A 146 -17.96 4.56 14.70
C VAL A 146 -18.57 5.63 13.81
N ALA A 147 -18.78 5.33 12.54
CA ALA A 147 -19.47 6.23 11.63
C ALA A 147 -20.93 6.40 12.10
N ASP A 148 -21.34 7.65 12.35
CA ASP A 148 -22.72 7.99 12.67
C ASP A 148 -23.62 7.87 11.42
#